data_a9e594900fdaed39b09b0551520d391e
#
_entry.id   a9e594900fdaed39b09b0551520d391e
#
_cell.length_a   1.000
_cell.length_b   1.000
_cell.length_c   1.000
_cell.angle_alpha   90.00
_cell.angle_beta   90.00
_cell.angle_gamma   90.00
#
_symmetry.space_group_name_H-M   'P 1'
#
loop_
_entity.id
_entity.type
_entity.pdbx_description
1 polymer ?
#
loop_
_entity_poly.entity_id
_entity_poly.type
_entity_poly.pdbx_seq_one_letter_code
_entity_poly.pdbx_strand_id
1 'polypeptide(L)'
;KNGCLIATDRDPRAIEEAKTISDPRFKIHHIAFSAIPEVCKALGLIGKIDGILLDLGVSSPQLDDAERGFSFMRDGPLDMRMDTTKGLSAAEWLDQVSIDDLTWVLKEFGEERFAKRIATAIVNFNKTSGQKITRTLQLAQIISDAVPFKDKHKHPATRSFQAIRIFINSELDELEKALSSALSVLAPEGRLSIISFHSLEDRMVKQFIKKNSRGKEVPRGLPILESELNKDIPL
;
A
#
# COMPACT_ATOMS: atom_id res chain seq x y z
N LYS A 1 -14.43 26.39 -6.61
CA LYS A 1 -13.54 27.43 -7.19
C LYS A 1 -12.64 28.11 -6.16
N ASN A 2 -12.92 28.01 -4.86
CA ASN A 2 -12.16 28.65 -3.77
C ASN A 2 -11.41 27.64 -2.88
N GLY A 3 -11.41 26.37 -3.21
CA GLY A 3 -10.75 25.34 -2.43
C GLY A 3 -9.24 25.32 -2.66
N CYS A 4 -8.50 24.77 -1.66
CA CYS A 4 -7.08 24.46 -1.76
C CYS A 4 -6.91 22.95 -1.79
N LEU A 5 -5.93 22.47 -2.56
CA LEU A 5 -5.53 21.07 -2.61
C LEU A 5 -4.16 20.90 -1.96
N ILE A 6 -4.11 20.05 -0.96
CA ILE A 6 -2.87 19.60 -0.33
C ILE A 6 -2.68 18.15 -0.76
N ALA A 7 -1.64 17.88 -1.52
CA ALA A 7 -1.30 16.54 -1.96
C ALA A 7 -0.04 16.03 -1.28
N THR A 8 0.05 14.74 -1.15
CA THR A 8 1.23 14.04 -0.62
C THR A 8 1.59 12.91 -1.56
N ASP A 9 2.87 12.72 -1.80
CA ASP A 9 3.38 11.56 -2.48
C ASP A 9 4.73 11.15 -1.87
N ARG A 10 5.04 9.88 -1.88
CA ARG A 10 6.32 9.36 -1.41
C ARG A 10 7.34 9.15 -2.55
N ASP A 11 6.86 9.15 -3.81
CA ASP A 11 7.71 9.00 -4.99
C ASP A 11 8.36 10.33 -5.37
N PRO A 12 9.72 10.44 -5.31
CA PRO A 12 10.42 11.66 -5.68
C PRO A 12 10.09 12.14 -7.11
N ARG A 13 9.82 11.21 -8.05
CA ARG A 13 9.47 11.57 -9.43
C ARG A 13 8.09 12.20 -9.51
N ALA A 14 7.12 11.69 -8.75
CA ALA A 14 5.80 12.30 -8.67
C ALA A 14 5.87 13.70 -8.05
N ILE A 15 6.74 13.90 -7.05
CA ILE A 15 6.99 15.22 -6.46
C ILE A 15 7.56 16.20 -7.47
N GLU A 16 8.56 15.80 -8.27
CA GLU A 16 9.16 16.67 -9.30
C GLU A 16 8.12 17.07 -10.37
N GLU A 17 7.28 16.13 -10.81
CA GLU A 17 6.21 16.42 -11.75
C GLU A 17 5.17 17.38 -11.14
N ALA A 18 4.77 17.14 -9.90
CA ALA A 18 3.80 17.97 -9.19
C ALA A 18 4.28 19.42 -8.97
N LYS A 19 5.59 19.67 -8.85
CA LYS A 19 6.16 21.02 -8.74
C LYS A 19 5.97 21.86 -10.01
N THR A 20 5.68 21.25 -11.14
CA THR A 20 5.35 21.97 -12.39
C THR A 20 3.98 22.66 -12.34
N ILE A 21 3.13 22.28 -11.40
CA ILE A 21 1.79 22.88 -11.23
C ILE A 21 1.92 24.23 -10.53
N SER A 22 1.66 25.31 -11.25
CA SER A 22 1.85 26.68 -10.79
C SER A 22 0.62 27.32 -10.12
N ASP A 23 -0.43 26.56 -9.81
CA ASP A 23 -1.62 27.06 -9.13
C ASP A 23 -1.33 27.30 -7.64
N PRO A 24 -1.50 28.54 -7.09
CA PRO A 24 -1.21 28.85 -5.70
C PRO A 24 -2.09 28.10 -4.69
N ARG A 25 -3.19 27.51 -5.14
CA ARG A 25 -4.08 26.68 -4.32
C ARG A 25 -3.61 25.23 -4.19
N PHE A 26 -2.60 24.82 -4.96
CA PHE A 26 -2.02 23.50 -4.94
C PHE A 26 -0.75 23.50 -4.09
N LYS A 27 -0.64 22.53 -3.18
CA LYS A 27 0.56 22.29 -2.38
C LYS A 27 0.88 20.80 -2.42
N ILE A 28 2.15 20.45 -2.65
CA ILE A 28 2.65 19.07 -2.66
C ILE A 28 3.69 18.88 -1.56
N HIS A 29 3.60 17.77 -0.85
CA HIS A 29 4.55 17.39 0.20
C HIS A 29 5.15 16.02 -0.12
N HIS A 30 6.48 15.90 -0.04
CA HIS A 30 7.20 14.64 -0.21
C HIS A 30 7.16 13.83 1.10
N ILE A 31 6.03 13.19 1.35
CA ILE A 31 5.79 12.36 2.55
C ILE A 31 4.82 11.22 2.20
N ALA A 32 4.83 10.18 3.03
CA ALA A 32 3.80 9.16 2.98
C ALA A 32 2.44 9.73 3.42
N PHE A 33 1.35 9.22 2.88
CA PHE A 33 0.01 9.68 3.20
C PHE A 33 -0.40 9.43 4.67
N SER A 34 0.26 8.51 5.36
CA SER A 34 0.09 8.33 6.82
C SER A 34 0.49 9.56 7.63
N ALA A 35 1.36 10.43 7.07
CA ALA A 35 1.80 11.67 7.71
C ALA A 35 0.93 12.89 7.37
N ILE A 36 -0.25 12.71 6.77
CA ILE A 36 -1.23 13.78 6.53
C ILE A 36 -1.58 14.56 7.81
N PRO A 37 -1.78 13.93 8.99
CA PRO A 37 -2.10 14.64 10.21
C PRO A 37 -1.02 15.63 10.63
N GLU A 38 0.25 15.30 10.45
CA GLU A 38 1.39 16.17 10.77
C GLU A 38 1.38 17.42 9.88
N VAL A 39 1.10 17.27 8.60
CA VAL A 39 0.93 18.39 7.66
C VAL A 39 -0.27 19.24 8.05
N CYS A 40 -1.41 18.62 8.33
CA CYS A 40 -2.61 19.34 8.77
C CYS A 40 -2.37 20.10 10.08
N LYS A 41 -1.64 19.50 11.01
CA LYS A 41 -1.27 20.16 12.29
C LYS A 41 -0.37 21.38 12.04
N ALA A 42 0.67 21.23 11.21
CA ALA A 42 1.58 22.31 10.88
C ALA A 42 0.87 23.49 10.18
N LEU A 43 -0.17 23.20 9.42
CA LEU A 43 -0.97 24.21 8.71
C LEU A 43 -2.19 24.74 9.51
N GLY A 44 -2.44 24.24 10.73
CA GLY A 44 -3.61 24.60 11.54
C GLY A 44 -4.95 24.11 10.96
N LEU A 45 -4.95 22.97 10.26
CA LEU A 45 -6.08 22.41 9.53
C LEU A 45 -6.70 21.16 10.16
N ILE A 46 -6.30 20.77 11.35
CA ILE A 46 -6.93 19.67 12.10
C ILE A 46 -8.42 19.97 12.28
N GLY A 47 -9.27 19.00 11.90
CA GLY A 47 -10.72 19.14 11.97
C GLY A 47 -11.32 20.12 10.93
N LYS A 48 -10.56 20.50 9.89
CA LYS A 48 -10.99 21.50 8.90
C LYS A 48 -10.88 21.03 7.45
N ILE A 49 -10.55 19.77 7.23
CA ILE A 49 -10.41 19.20 5.88
C ILE A 49 -11.79 18.76 5.38
N ASP A 50 -12.26 19.33 4.29
CA ASP A 50 -13.57 18.99 3.70
C ASP A 50 -13.58 17.63 3.02
N GLY A 51 -12.44 17.16 2.52
CA GLY A 51 -12.34 15.86 1.84
C GLY A 51 -10.93 15.32 1.80
N ILE A 52 -10.82 13.99 1.95
CA ILE A 52 -9.60 13.21 1.78
C ILE A 52 -9.84 12.20 0.66
N LEU A 53 -8.95 12.17 -0.31
CA LEU A 53 -8.89 11.12 -1.33
C LEU A 53 -7.60 10.33 -1.17
N LEU A 54 -7.74 9.02 -0.98
CA LEU A 54 -6.64 8.07 -1.03
C LEU A 54 -6.78 7.24 -2.30
N ASP A 55 -5.82 7.37 -3.23
CA ASP A 55 -5.69 6.53 -4.42
C ASP A 55 -4.54 5.57 -4.17
N LEU A 56 -4.87 4.32 -3.81
CA LEU A 56 -3.92 3.34 -3.29
C LEU A 56 -3.18 2.62 -4.42
N GLY A 57 -2.10 1.92 -4.05
CA GLY A 57 -1.33 1.08 -4.96
C GLY A 57 -0.25 1.84 -5.73
N VAL A 58 -0.01 1.40 -6.96
CA VAL A 58 1.06 1.90 -7.84
C VAL A 58 0.50 2.70 -9.00
N SER A 59 1.23 3.73 -9.41
CA SER A 59 0.89 4.54 -10.57
C SER A 59 1.28 3.87 -11.89
N SER A 60 0.62 4.25 -12.99
CA SER A 60 1.00 3.79 -14.33
C SER A 60 2.47 4.04 -14.66
N PRO A 61 3.05 5.23 -14.39
CA PRO A 61 4.48 5.47 -14.61
C PRO A 61 5.40 4.51 -13.84
N GLN A 62 5.02 4.08 -12.62
CA GLN A 62 5.80 3.09 -11.86
C GLN A 62 5.77 1.71 -12.50
N LEU A 63 4.62 1.30 -13.09
CA LEU A 63 4.49 0.02 -13.77
C LEU A 63 5.12 0.01 -15.17
N ASP A 64 5.04 1.13 -15.89
CA ASP A 64 5.50 1.25 -17.27
C ASP A 64 7.01 1.43 -17.37
N ASP A 65 7.64 2.03 -16.36
CA ASP A 65 9.09 2.20 -16.30
C ASP A 65 9.76 0.94 -15.73
N ALA A 66 10.40 0.17 -16.60
CA ALA A 66 11.12 -1.04 -16.21
C ALA A 66 12.21 -0.79 -15.14
N GLU A 67 12.82 0.41 -15.12
CA GLU A 67 13.87 0.79 -14.17
C GLU A 67 13.35 0.91 -12.73
N ARG A 68 12.05 0.95 -12.53
CA ARG A 68 11.42 0.96 -11.21
C ARG A 68 11.22 -0.43 -10.60
N GLY A 69 11.23 -1.49 -11.40
CA GLY A 69 11.17 -2.88 -10.94
C GLY A 69 9.81 -3.37 -10.43
N PHE A 70 8.72 -2.62 -10.61
CA PHE A 70 7.38 -3.03 -10.17
C PHE A 70 6.73 -4.10 -11.04
N SER A 71 7.14 -4.19 -12.30
CA SER A 71 6.56 -5.08 -13.30
C SER A 71 7.59 -6.05 -13.85
N PHE A 72 7.14 -7.24 -14.22
CA PHE A 72 7.91 -8.23 -14.97
C PHE A 72 7.49 -8.32 -16.46
N MET A 73 6.70 -7.36 -16.93
CA MET A 73 6.35 -7.28 -18.37
C MET A 73 7.54 -6.84 -19.22
N ARG A 74 8.45 -6.10 -18.63
CA ARG A 74 9.77 -5.74 -19.18
C ARG A 74 10.82 -6.01 -18.11
N ASP A 75 12.01 -6.41 -18.55
CA ASP A 75 13.10 -6.67 -17.62
C ASP A 75 13.72 -5.36 -17.13
N GLY A 76 13.87 -5.24 -15.83
CA GLY A 76 14.47 -4.09 -15.16
C GLY A 76 15.11 -4.47 -13.83
N PRO A 77 15.82 -3.54 -13.18
CA PRO A 77 16.35 -3.73 -11.83
C PRO A 77 15.23 -4.09 -10.86
N LEU A 78 15.47 -5.02 -9.95
CA LEU A 78 14.47 -5.45 -8.97
C LEU A 78 14.47 -4.50 -7.77
N ASP A 79 13.93 -3.28 -7.94
CA ASP A 79 13.88 -2.26 -6.89
C ASP A 79 12.55 -2.29 -6.12
N MET A 80 11.42 -2.02 -6.75
CA MET A 80 10.06 -1.95 -6.19
C MET A 80 9.84 -0.86 -5.13
N ARG A 81 10.79 0.01 -4.82
CA ARG A 81 10.56 1.12 -3.87
C ARG A 81 9.78 2.25 -4.54
N MET A 82 8.76 2.74 -3.88
CA MET A 82 8.08 3.99 -4.26
C MET A 82 8.98 5.19 -3.95
N ASP A 83 9.51 5.26 -2.73
CA ASP A 83 10.56 6.22 -2.34
C ASP A 83 11.94 5.57 -2.50
N THR A 84 12.62 5.87 -3.60
CA THR A 84 13.94 5.31 -3.90
C THR A 84 15.08 5.89 -3.04
N THR A 85 14.78 6.89 -2.22
CA THR A 85 15.77 7.52 -1.32
C THR A 85 15.93 6.80 0.01
N LYS A 86 15.06 5.83 0.32
CA LYS A 86 15.00 5.15 1.62
C LYS A 86 14.80 3.65 1.47
N GLY A 87 15.21 2.93 2.52
CA GLY A 87 14.96 1.50 2.65
C GLY A 87 15.75 0.64 1.68
N LEU A 88 15.51 -0.66 1.75
CA LEU A 88 16.11 -1.67 0.88
C LEU A 88 15.27 -1.85 -0.38
N SER A 89 15.93 -2.01 -1.51
CA SER A 89 15.29 -2.51 -2.72
C SER A 89 14.80 -3.96 -2.52
N ALA A 90 13.89 -4.42 -3.38
CA ALA A 90 13.43 -5.80 -3.34
C ALA A 90 14.59 -6.79 -3.53
N ALA A 91 15.57 -6.49 -4.39
CA ALA A 91 16.75 -7.31 -4.59
C ALA A 91 17.60 -7.42 -3.30
N GLU A 92 17.88 -6.30 -2.64
CA GLU A 92 18.66 -6.26 -1.39
C GLU A 92 17.93 -6.98 -0.25
N TRP A 93 16.63 -6.81 -0.14
CA TRP A 93 15.83 -7.51 0.85
C TRP A 93 15.79 -9.02 0.59
N LEU A 94 15.57 -9.46 -0.66
CA LEU A 94 15.55 -10.88 -1.03
C LEU A 94 16.91 -11.56 -0.86
N ASP A 95 18.01 -10.82 -0.84
CA ASP A 95 19.34 -11.37 -0.60
C ASP A 95 19.56 -11.79 0.86
N GLN A 96 18.89 -11.16 1.81
CA GLN A 96 19.08 -11.38 3.25
C GLN A 96 17.89 -12.04 3.96
N VAL A 97 16.72 -12.11 3.32
CA VAL A 97 15.51 -12.60 3.94
C VAL A 97 15.58 -14.11 4.25
N SER A 98 14.99 -14.53 5.36
CA SER A 98 14.82 -15.94 5.68
C SER A 98 13.70 -16.60 4.86
N ILE A 99 13.73 -17.94 4.73
CA ILE A 99 12.64 -18.68 4.07
C ILE A 99 11.31 -18.46 4.80
N ASP A 100 11.33 -18.41 6.12
CA ASP A 100 10.11 -18.30 6.92
C ASP A 100 9.51 -16.89 6.80
N ASP A 101 10.33 -15.83 6.86
CA ASP A 101 9.87 -14.45 6.68
C ASP A 101 9.32 -14.21 5.27
N LEU A 102 10.03 -14.69 4.24
CA LEU A 102 9.54 -14.59 2.87
C LEU A 102 8.25 -15.40 2.67
N THR A 103 8.14 -16.59 3.28
CA THR A 103 6.92 -17.39 3.24
C THR A 103 5.75 -16.62 3.86
N TRP A 104 5.99 -15.96 4.98
CA TRP A 104 4.98 -15.14 5.65
C TRP A 104 4.54 -13.98 4.76
N VAL A 105 5.47 -13.21 4.20
CA VAL A 105 5.17 -12.10 3.29
C VAL A 105 4.32 -12.58 2.10
N LEU A 106 4.73 -13.67 1.45
CA LEU A 106 4.01 -14.21 0.29
C LEU A 106 2.60 -14.69 0.64
N LYS A 107 2.38 -15.23 1.83
CA LYS A 107 1.06 -15.65 2.31
C LYS A 107 0.18 -14.47 2.67
N GLU A 108 0.67 -13.58 3.53
CA GLU A 108 -0.13 -12.50 4.10
C GLU A 108 -0.47 -11.43 3.05
N PHE A 109 0.50 -11.04 2.21
CA PHE A 109 0.32 -9.94 1.26
C PHE A 109 0.02 -10.39 -0.18
N GLY A 110 0.32 -11.65 -0.51
CA GLY A 110 0.05 -12.20 -1.84
C GLY A 110 -1.11 -13.18 -1.89
N GLU A 111 -1.59 -13.65 -0.73
CA GLU A 111 -2.52 -14.79 -0.65
C GLU A 111 -1.99 -15.97 -1.51
N GLU A 112 -0.65 -16.16 -1.49
CA GLU A 112 0.05 -17.08 -2.38
C GLU A 112 -0.03 -18.52 -1.84
N ARG A 113 -0.65 -19.39 -2.61
CA ARG A 113 -0.87 -20.79 -2.22
C ARG A 113 0.44 -21.57 -2.08
N PHE A 114 1.42 -21.28 -2.93
CA PHE A 114 2.71 -21.99 -2.96
C PHE A 114 3.83 -21.20 -2.27
N ALA A 115 3.49 -20.31 -1.35
CA ALA A 115 4.40 -19.37 -0.70
C ALA A 115 5.71 -20.03 -0.19
N LYS A 116 5.62 -21.13 0.56
CA LYS A 116 6.83 -21.80 1.11
C LYS A 116 7.73 -22.35 0.00
N ARG A 117 7.15 -22.91 -1.05
CA ARG A 117 7.90 -23.47 -2.17
C ARG A 117 8.61 -22.36 -2.97
N ILE A 118 7.92 -21.26 -3.21
CA ILE A 118 8.48 -20.06 -3.87
C ILE A 118 9.59 -19.46 -3.01
N ALA A 119 9.34 -19.23 -1.72
CA ALA A 119 10.32 -18.69 -0.79
C ALA A 119 11.60 -19.56 -0.75
N THR A 120 11.43 -20.87 -0.67
CA THR A 120 12.56 -21.82 -0.70
C THR A 120 13.36 -21.71 -2.00
N ALA A 121 12.69 -21.61 -3.16
CA ALA A 121 13.35 -21.47 -4.46
C ALA A 121 14.16 -20.16 -4.55
N ILE A 122 13.57 -19.03 -4.14
CA ILE A 122 14.22 -17.72 -4.14
C ILE A 122 15.46 -17.71 -3.24
N VAL A 123 15.31 -18.10 -1.97
CA VAL A 123 16.39 -18.06 -0.98
C VAL A 123 17.52 -19.05 -1.36
N ASN A 124 17.17 -20.23 -1.84
CA ASN A 124 18.19 -21.19 -2.30
C ASN A 124 18.91 -20.68 -3.54
N PHE A 125 18.25 -20.07 -4.49
CA PHE A 125 18.91 -19.48 -5.65
C PHE A 125 19.99 -18.47 -5.20
N ASN A 126 19.65 -17.51 -4.33
CA ASN A 126 20.60 -16.52 -3.82
C ASN A 126 21.78 -17.15 -3.04
N LYS A 127 21.56 -18.30 -2.37
CA LYS A 127 22.61 -18.95 -1.57
C LYS A 127 23.50 -19.90 -2.36
N THR A 128 22.96 -20.57 -3.39
CA THR A 128 23.63 -21.71 -4.02
C THR A 128 24.07 -21.48 -5.46
N SER A 129 23.46 -20.53 -6.19
CA SER A 129 23.76 -20.30 -7.61
C SER A 129 25.07 -19.51 -7.85
N GLY A 130 25.65 -18.88 -6.81
CA GLY A 130 26.75 -17.94 -6.96
C GLY A 130 26.34 -16.60 -7.59
N GLN A 131 25.04 -16.42 -7.85
CA GLN A 131 24.45 -15.21 -8.40
C GLN A 131 23.35 -14.69 -7.47
N LYS A 132 23.04 -13.39 -7.56
CA LYS A 132 21.95 -12.77 -6.82
C LYS A 132 20.79 -12.46 -7.77
N ILE A 133 19.58 -12.49 -7.23
CA ILE A 133 18.39 -12.07 -7.97
C ILE A 133 18.35 -10.54 -7.97
N THR A 134 18.64 -9.94 -9.12
CA THR A 134 18.73 -8.48 -9.30
C THR A 134 17.79 -7.95 -10.37
N ARG A 135 17.12 -8.83 -11.12
CA ARG A 135 16.30 -8.47 -12.27
C ARG A 135 14.88 -9.01 -12.12
N THR A 136 13.92 -8.27 -12.64
CA THR A 136 12.49 -8.61 -12.53
C THR A 136 12.13 -9.91 -13.27
N LEU A 137 12.63 -10.11 -14.50
CA LEU A 137 12.37 -11.35 -15.24
C LEU A 137 13.05 -12.56 -14.59
N GLN A 138 14.22 -12.39 -13.99
CA GLN A 138 14.90 -13.46 -13.26
C GLN A 138 14.04 -13.93 -12.08
N LEU A 139 13.52 -13.00 -11.27
CA LEU A 139 12.61 -13.33 -10.17
C LEU A 139 11.33 -14.03 -10.69
N ALA A 140 10.72 -13.47 -11.74
CA ALA A 140 9.49 -14.01 -12.32
C ALA A 140 9.68 -15.45 -12.84
N GLN A 141 10.84 -15.75 -13.44
CA GLN A 141 11.18 -17.10 -13.91
C GLN A 141 11.32 -18.08 -12.73
N ILE A 142 12.08 -17.72 -11.69
CA ILE A 142 12.26 -18.56 -10.49
C ILE A 142 10.91 -18.88 -9.84
N ILE A 143 10.02 -17.89 -9.74
CA ILE A 143 8.67 -18.09 -9.20
C ILE A 143 7.88 -19.05 -10.11
N SER A 144 7.89 -18.82 -11.43
CA SER A 144 7.16 -19.63 -12.42
C SER A 144 7.60 -21.10 -12.38
N ASP A 145 8.89 -21.37 -12.19
CA ASP A 145 9.44 -22.73 -12.10
C ASP A 145 9.11 -23.41 -10.75
N ALA A 146 8.95 -22.61 -9.70
CA ALA A 146 8.55 -23.11 -8.40
C ALA A 146 7.07 -23.48 -8.31
N VAL A 147 6.18 -22.89 -9.12
CA VAL A 147 4.74 -23.10 -9.07
C VAL A 147 4.33 -24.33 -9.91
N PRO A 148 3.74 -25.38 -9.29
CA PRO A 148 3.43 -26.64 -10.00
C PRO A 148 2.23 -26.53 -10.93
N PHE A 149 1.30 -25.62 -10.66
CA PHE A 149 0.08 -25.41 -11.45
C PHE A 149 -0.06 -23.95 -11.82
N LYS A 150 -0.04 -23.65 -13.12
CA LYS A 150 -0.20 -22.29 -13.64
C LYS A 150 -1.68 -21.95 -13.80
N ASP A 151 -2.08 -20.79 -13.30
CA ASP A 151 -3.41 -20.24 -13.58
C ASP A 151 -3.51 -19.89 -15.08
N LYS A 152 -4.68 -20.10 -15.67
CA LYS A 152 -4.92 -19.78 -17.10
C LYS A 152 -5.00 -18.28 -17.38
N HIS A 153 -5.34 -17.50 -16.36
CA HIS A 153 -5.65 -16.07 -16.48
C HIS A 153 -4.62 -15.13 -15.84
N LYS A 154 -3.75 -15.65 -14.95
CA LYS A 154 -2.77 -14.83 -14.23
C LYS A 154 -1.38 -15.46 -14.31
N HIS A 155 -0.39 -14.63 -14.56
CA HIS A 155 1.00 -15.07 -14.50
C HIS A 155 1.35 -15.54 -13.07
N PRO A 156 2.09 -16.65 -12.88
CA PRO A 156 2.42 -17.20 -11.57
C PRO A 156 3.10 -16.21 -10.63
N ALA A 157 3.90 -15.28 -11.16
CA ALA A 157 4.61 -14.29 -10.37
C ALA A 157 3.75 -13.12 -9.86
N THR A 158 2.52 -12.94 -10.37
CA THR A 158 1.70 -11.75 -10.07
C THR A 158 1.48 -11.54 -8.57
N ARG A 159 1.09 -12.59 -7.85
CA ARG A 159 0.82 -12.53 -6.41
C ARG A 159 2.09 -12.29 -5.60
N SER A 160 3.18 -12.93 -6.00
CA SER A 160 4.47 -12.77 -5.32
C SER A 160 5.05 -11.36 -5.53
N PHE A 161 4.95 -10.79 -6.73
CA PHE A 161 5.35 -9.40 -6.99
C PHE A 161 4.51 -8.42 -6.16
N GLN A 162 3.18 -8.61 -6.12
CA GLN A 162 2.30 -7.81 -5.25
C GLN A 162 2.72 -7.91 -3.78
N ALA A 163 2.98 -9.12 -3.27
CA ALA A 163 3.35 -9.33 -1.87
C ALA A 163 4.67 -8.62 -1.50
N ILE A 164 5.69 -8.78 -2.34
CA ILE A 164 7.00 -8.15 -2.14
C ILE A 164 6.86 -6.63 -2.19
N ARG A 165 6.11 -6.09 -3.17
CA ARG A 165 5.85 -4.66 -3.30
C ARG A 165 5.17 -4.08 -2.05
N ILE A 166 4.10 -4.72 -1.59
CA ILE A 166 3.37 -4.30 -0.38
C ILE A 166 4.31 -4.27 0.83
N PHE A 167 5.14 -5.29 0.98
CA PHE A 167 6.11 -5.37 2.07
C PHE A 167 7.18 -4.28 2.00
N ILE A 168 7.87 -4.14 0.85
CA ILE A 168 8.95 -3.16 0.63
C ILE A 168 8.47 -1.74 0.91
N ASN A 169 7.21 -1.43 0.56
CA ASN A 169 6.64 -0.11 0.73
C ASN A 169 5.78 0.05 1.98
N SER A 170 5.66 -0.98 2.82
CA SER A 170 4.80 -0.98 4.02
C SER A 170 3.37 -0.49 3.74
N GLU A 171 2.80 -0.85 2.57
CA GLU A 171 1.59 -0.24 2.04
C GLU A 171 0.39 -0.38 2.99
N LEU A 172 0.21 -1.56 3.61
CA LEU A 172 -0.91 -1.80 4.52
C LEU A 172 -0.74 -1.10 5.88
N ASP A 173 0.49 -1.02 6.40
CA ASP A 173 0.77 -0.29 7.65
C ASP A 173 0.53 1.22 7.47
N GLU A 174 0.93 1.75 6.31
CA GLU A 174 0.66 3.14 5.93
C GLU A 174 -0.85 3.42 5.82
N LEU A 175 -1.60 2.48 5.19
CA LEU A 175 -3.05 2.58 5.08
C LEU A 175 -3.73 2.54 6.44
N GLU A 176 -3.33 1.63 7.34
CA GLU A 176 -3.88 1.52 8.68
C GLU A 176 -3.69 2.83 9.48
N LYS A 177 -2.47 3.41 9.43
CA LYS A 177 -2.18 4.68 10.08
C LYS A 177 -3.00 5.83 9.49
N ALA A 178 -3.10 5.91 8.16
CA ALA A 178 -3.88 6.95 7.49
C ALA A 178 -5.37 6.86 7.84
N LEU A 179 -5.96 5.66 7.81
CA LEU A 179 -7.34 5.44 8.21
C LEU A 179 -7.61 5.85 9.67
N SER A 180 -6.71 5.43 10.58
CA SER A 180 -6.85 5.72 12.00
C SER A 180 -6.83 7.23 12.29
N SER A 181 -6.10 8.00 11.50
CA SER A 181 -5.93 9.44 11.67
C SER A 181 -6.89 10.29 10.83
N ALA A 182 -7.49 9.74 9.78
CA ALA A 182 -8.33 10.48 8.84
C ALA A 182 -9.48 11.23 9.54
N LEU A 183 -10.13 10.58 10.51
CA LEU A 183 -11.25 11.18 11.23
C LEU A 183 -10.84 12.42 12.05
N SER A 184 -9.60 12.47 12.53
CA SER A 184 -9.11 13.60 13.32
C SER A 184 -8.88 14.87 12.50
N VAL A 185 -8.61 14.73 11.21
CA VAL A 185 -8.32 15.86 10.31
C VAL A 185 -9.54 16.35 9.53
N LEU A 186 -10.54 15.48 9.33
CA LEU A 186 -11.78 15.83 8.65
C LEU A 186 -12.60 16.82 9.46
N ALA A 187 -13.21 17.78 8.77
CA ALA A 187 -14.26 18.62 9.31
C ALA A 187 -15.55 17.78 9.53
N PRO A 188 -16.49 18.24 10.39
CA PRO A 188 -17.84 17.70 10.39
C PRO A 188 -18.41 17.68 8.97
N GLU A 189 -19.08 16.59 8.58
CA GLU A 189 -19.60 16.33 7.23
C GLU A 189 -18.50 16.20 6.12
N GLY A 190 -17.23 16.22 6.48
CA GLY A 190 -16.11 15.95 5.57
C GLY A 190 -16.21 14.53 4.98
N ARG A 191 -15.60 14.31 3.80
CA ARG A 191 -15.70 13.05 3.07
C ARG A 191 -14.35 12.36 2.96
N LEU A 192 -14.33 11.07 3.30
CA LEU A 192 -13.19 10.18 3.03
C LEU A 192 -13.53 9.30 1.84
N SER A 193 -12.77 9.44 0.75
CA SER A 193 -12.87 8.62 -0.45
C SER A 193 -11.60 7.79 -0.62
N ILE A 194 -11.75 6.49 -0.88
CA ILE A 194 -10.61 5.57 -1.00
C ILE A 194 -10.81 4.71 -2.23
N ILE A 195 -9.79 4.66 -3.09
CA ILE A 195 -9.73 3.77 -4.25
C ILE A 195 -8.76 2.64 -3.91
N SER A 196 -9.26 1.40 -3.87
CA SER A 196 -8.48 0.19 -3.60
C SER A 196 -8.39 -0.69 -4.84
N PHE A 197 -7.26 -1.37 -5.02
CA PHE A 197 -6.99 -2.20 -6.19
C PHE A 197 -6.88 -3.69 -5.88
N HIS A 198 -6.77 -4.07 -4.60
CA HIS A 198 -6.72 -5.47 -4.20
C HIS A 198 -7.49 -5.76 -2.91
N SER A 199 -7.75 -7.05 -2.68
CA SER A 199 -8.61 -7.57 -1.60
C SER A 199 -8.17 -7.15 -0.20
N LEU A 200 -6.87 -7.00 0.05
CA LEU A 200 -6.35 -6.66 1.37
C LEU A 200 -6.68 -5.21 1.73
N GLU A 201 -6.47 -4.27 0.81
CA GLU A 201 -6.87 -2.87 0.98
C GLU A 201 -8.37 -2.74 1.19
N ASP A 202 -9.17 -3.33 0.29
CA ASP A 202 -10.62 -3.31 0.36
C ASP A 202 -11.14 -3.86 1.70
N ARG A 203 -10.58 -4.97 2.18
CA ARG A 203 -10.92 -5.57 3.47
C ARG A 203 -10.63 -4.63 4.64
N MET A 204 -9.45 -4.00 4.65
CA MET A 204 -9.04 -3.05 5.69
C MET A 204 -9.96 -1.83 5.73
N VAL A 205 -10.24 -1.24 4.57
CA VAL A 205 -11.15 -0.08 4.43
C VAL A 205 -12.56 -0.42 4.90
N LYS A 206 -13.11 -1.57 4.48
CA LYS A 206 -14.43 -2.03 4.92
C LYS A 206 -14.52 -2.27 6.42
N GLN A 207 -13.46 -2.84 7.02
CA GLN A 207 -13.39 -3.03 8.47
C GLN A 207 -13.34 -1.69 9.21
N PHE A 208 -12.56 -0.73 8.71
CA PHE A 208 -12.50 0.62 9.25
C PHE A 208 -13.87 1.31 9.20
N ILE A 209 -14.54 1.30 8.04
CA ILE A 209 -15.88 1.88 7.88
C ILE A 209 -16.86 1.20 8.82
N LYS A 210 -16.89 -0.14 8.85
CA LYS A 210 -17.79 -0.89 9.72
C LYS A 210 -17.59 -0.54 11.20
N LYS A 211 -16.33 -0.41 11.63
CA LYS A 211 -15.99 -0.08 13.03
C LYS A 211 -16.47 1.32 13.42
N ASN A 212 -16.37 2.28 12.52
CA ASN A 212 -16.62 3.69 12.81
C ASN A 212 -18.04 4.17 12.42
N SER A 213 -18.80 3.42 11.60
CA SER A 213 -20.17 3.72 11.21
C SER A 213 -21.24 2.98 12.02
N ARG A 214 -20.85 2.04 12.87
CA ARG A 214 -21.79 1.32 13.74
C ARG A 214 -21.60 1.81 15.16
N GLY A 215 -22.72 2.13 15.83
CA GLY A 215 -22.74 2.32 17.27
C GLY A 215 -22.24 1.11 18.04
N LYS A 216 -22.08 1.23 19.33
CA LYS A 216 -21.65 0.14 20.22
C LYS A 216 -22.52 -1.10 19.99
N GLU A 217 -21.87 -2.24 19.72
CA GLU A 217 -22.59 -3.52 19.62
C GLU A 217 -23.21 -3.82 20.99
N VAL A 218 -24.53 -3.81 21.03
CA VAL A 218 -25.30 -4.13 22.24
C VAL A 218 -25.68 -5.60 22.19
N PRO A 219 -25.52 -6.34 23.31
CA PRO A 219 -26.02 -7.70 23.40
C PRO A 219 -27.51 -7.75 23.08
N ARG A 220 -27.93 -8.75 22.29
CA ARG A 220 -29.36 -8.94 21.93
C ARG A 220 -30.19 -9.04 23.18
N GLY A 221 -31.24 -8.21 23.26
CA GLY A 221 -32.25 -8.26 24.35
C GLY A 221 -32.08 -7.18 25.42
N LEU A 222 -31.13 -6.26 25.33
CA LEU A 222 -31.08 -5.07 26.19
C LEU A 222 -31.92 -3.94 25.57
N PRO A 223 -32.91 -3.38 26.29
CA PRO A 223 -33.70 -2.24 25.85
C PRO A 223 -32.87 -0.96 25.99
N ILE A 224 -32.03 -0.66 24.98
CA ILE A 224 -31.28 0.57 24.92
C ILE A 224 -31.93 1.49 23.89
N LEU A 225 -32.09 2.76 24.24
CA LEU A 225 -32.64 3.78 23.34
C LEU A 225 -31.72 4.00 22.15
N GLU A 226 -32.27 4.10 20.96
CA GLU A 226 -31.55 4.34 19.72
C GLU A 226 -30.68 5.63 19.79
N SER A 227 -31.13 6.63 20.56
CA SER A 227 -30.37 7.84 20.86
C SER A 227 -29.11 7.63 21.70
N GLU A 228 -29.03 6.52 22.45
CA GLU A 228 -27.82 6.16 23.22
C GLU A 228 -26.84 5.31 22.41
N LEU A 229 -27.36 4.56 21.41
CA LEU A 229 -26.55 3.76 20.49
C LEU A 229 -25.75 4.61 19.52
N ASN A 230 -26.26 5.79 19.17
CA ASN A 230 -25.68 6.64 18.11
C ASN A 230 -24.84 7.82 18.66
N LYS A 231 -24.67 7.93 19.97
CA LYS A 231 -24.00 9.09 20.59
C LYS A 231 -22.52 9.29 20.21
N ASP A 232 -21.84 8.25 19.75
CA ASP A 232 -20.38 8.26 19.53
C ASP A 232 -19.99 7.69 18.16
N ILE A 233 -20.82 7.86 17.13
CA ILE A 233 -20.51 7.39 15.77
C ILE A 233 -19.77 8.49 15.04
N PRO A 234 -18.48 8.31 14.66
CA PRO A 234 -17.70 9.32 13.97
C PRO A 234 -17.94 9.39 12.46
N LEU A 235 -18.67 8.42 11.86
CA LEU A 235 -18.99 8.35 10.42
C LEU A 235 -20.50 8.31 10.17
#